data_6249fe9e6e211b1b716f5602e8b0ed19
#
_entry.id   6249fe9e6e211b1b716f5602e8b0ed19
#
_cell.length_a   1.000
_cell.length_b   1.000
_cell.length_c   1.000
_cell.angle_alpha   90.00
_cell.angle_beta   90.00
_cell.angle_gamma   90.00
#
_symmetry.space_group_name_H-M   'P 1'
#
loop_
_entity.id
_entity.type
_entity.pdbx_description
1 polymer ?
#
loop_
_entity_poly.entity_id
_entity_poly.type
_entity_poly.pdbx_seq_one_letter_code
_entity_poly.pdbx_strand_id
1 'polypeptide(L)'
;MTSILGHIQVKQQVITLLDVKNLLKNSVRAKKSISIPEIVKIISDYYRIPDVYIYNKTRRKDVVKPRQIVMYILREDFDISYPMIGDRLGGRDHTTVIHSYEKIKGLLKDNPQLSREIEDIREMLI
;
A
#
# COMPACT_ATOMS: atom_id res chain seq x y z
N MET A 1 -23.30 2.30 34.54
CA MET A 1 -23.25 2.39 34.53
C MET A 1 -22.85 2.53 34.51
N THR A 2 -22.84 2.61 34.12
CA THR A 2 -22.68 2.71 33.87
C THR A 2 -22.05 2.84 33.54
N SER A 3 -21.93 2.91 33.32
CA SER A 3 -21.56 2.98 33.00
C SER A 3 -20.94 2.90 32.74
N ILE A 4 -21.01 2.86 32.75
CA ILE A 4 -20.70 2.80 32.61
C ILE A 4 -20.31 2.80 32.34
N LEU A 5 -20.64 2.92 32.01
CA LEU A 5 -20.52 3.00 31.80
C LEU A 5 -20.10 3.36 31.64
N GLY A 6 -19.96 3.68 31.60
CA GLY A 6 -19.89 3.89 31.47
C GLY A 6 -19.27 4.24 31.26
N HIS A 7 -19.34 4.49 31.46
CA HIS A 7 -18.78 4.66 31.47
C HIS A 7 -18.02 4.32 31.35
N ILE A 8 -18.41 4.32 31.63
CA ILE A 8 -17.62 3.87 31.48
C ILE A 8 -17.04 3.53 30.86
N GLN A 9 -16.89 3.75 31.08
CA GLN A 9 -16.36 3.43 30.06
C GLN A 9 -15.93 4.41 29.21
N VAL A 10 -16.12 5.52 29.54
CA VAL A 10 -15.84 6.48 28.61
C VAL A 10 -14.45 6.93 28.51
N LYS A 11 -13.83 7.28 29.55
CA LYS A 11 -12.56 7.75 29.52
C LYS A 11 -11.63 6.74 29.21
N GLN A 12 -11.88 5.66 29.62
CA GLN A 12 -11.03 4.66 29.21
C GLN A 12 -11.21 4.47 27.74
N GLN A 13 -12.23 5.07 27.19
CA GLN A 13 -12.41 5.06 25.82
C GLN A 13 -11.50 5.92 25.04
N VAL A 14 -10.97 6.94 25.63
CA VAL A 14 -10.07 7.78 24.91
C VAL A 14 -8.80 7.06 24.57
N ILE A 15 -8.25 6.36 25.52
CA ILE A 15 -7.04 5.63 25.27
C ILE A 15 -7.31 4.46 24.40
N THR A 16 -8.33 3.72 24.72
CA THR A 16 -8.64 2.57 23.91
C THR A 16 -9.09 2.97 22.54
N LEU A 17 -9.56 4.17 22.37
CA LEU A 17 -9.97 4.63 21.08
C LEU A 17 -8.79 4.66 20.12
N LEU A 18 -7.64 5.10 20.58
CA LEU A 18 -6.47 5.08 19.75
C LEU A 18 -6.03 3.68 19.44
N ASP A 19 -6.02 2.83 20.43
CA ASP A 19 -5.65 1.44 20.22
C ASP A 19 -6.60 0.74 19.30
N VAL A 20 -7.88 0.97 19.49
CA VAL A 20 -8.89 0.36 18.65
C VAL A 20 -8.77 0.86 17.22
N LYS A 21 -8.47 2.13 17.05
CA LYS A 21 -8.29 2.67 15.73
C LYS A 21 -7.16 1.98 15.01
N ASN A 22 -6.05 1.77 15.68
CA ASN A 22 -4.93 1.07 15.09
C ASN A 22 -5.26 -0.38 14.79
N LEU A 23 -5.94 -1.02 15.70
CA LEU A 23 -6.35 -2.40 15.51
C LEU A 23 -7.32 -2.53 14.35
N LEU A 24 -8.26 -1.61 14.26
CA LEU A 24 -9.22 -1.62 13.18
C LEU A 24 -8.57 -1.39 11.85
N LYS A 25 -7.59 -0.52 11.80
CA LYS A 25 -6.86 -0.26 10.60
C LYS A 25 -6.22 -1.54 10.09
N ASN A 26 -5.54 -2.25 10.97
CA ASN A 26 -4.89 -3.49 10.58
C ASN A 26 -5.91 -4.56 10.22
N SER A 27 -6.97 -4.64 10.98
CA SER A 27 -8.02 -5.60 10.71
C SER A 27 -8.72 -5.35 9.40
N VAL A 28 -9.01 -4.11 9.14
CA VAL A 28 -9.66 -3.75 7.90
C VAL A 28 -8.78 -4.08 6.73
N ARG A 29 -7.50 -3.78 6.85
CA ARG A 29 -6.56 -4.10 5.80
C ARG A 29 -6.50 -5.59 5.54
N ALA A 30 -6.46 -6.37 6.61
CA ALA A 30 -6.40 -7.81 6.48
C ALA A 30 -7.71 -8.38 5.95
N LYS A 31 -8.83 -7.86 6.42
CA LYS A 31 -10.13 -8.38 6.02
C LYS A 31 -10.58 -7.92 4.68
N LYS A 32 -10.26 -6.69 4.34
CA LYS A 32 -10.74 -6.15 3.09
C LYS A 32 -10.20 -6.89 1.91
N SER A 33 -9.01 -7.41 2.02
CA SER A 33 -8.46 -8.15 0.90
C SER A 33 -8.55 -7.35 -0.37
N ILE A 34 -8.03 -6.13 -0.33
CA ILE A 34 -8.03 -5.33 -1.54
C ILE A 34 -7.28 -6.09 -2.62
N SER A 35 -7.89 -6.20 -3.78
CA SER A 35 -7.29 -6.98 -4.86
C SER A 35 -6.14 -6.22 -5.51
N ILE A 36 -5.25 -6.96 -6.14
CA ILE A 36 -4.12 -6.35 -6.84
C ILE A 36 -4.60 -5.35 -7.90
N PRO A 37 -5.62 -5.68 -8.72
CA PRO A 37 -6.10 -4.70 -9.69
C PRO A 37 -6.61 -3.42 -9.05
N GLU A 38 -7.22 -3.50 -7.89
CA GLU A 38 -7.68 -2.30 -7.20
C GLU A 38 -6.52 -1.45 -6.74
N ILE A 39 -5.49 -2.08 -6.22
CA ILE A 39 -4.29 -1.37 -5.77
C ILE A 39 -3.63 -0.69 -6.97
N VAL A 40 -3.52 -1.41 -8.09
CA VAL A 40 -2.94 -0.85 -9.30
C VAL A 40 -3.73 0.36 -9.76
N LYS A 41 -5.05 0.26 -9.73
CA LYS A 41 -5.89 1.36 -10.17
C LYS A 41 -5.72 2.59 -9.29
N ILE A 42 -5.70 2.40 -7.98
CA ILE A 42 -5.55 3.52 -7.06
C ILE A 42 -4.21 4.22 -7.27
N ILE A 43 -3.15 3.45 -7.41
CA ILE A 43 -1.83 4.04 -7.60
C ILE A 43 -1.72 4.70 -8.97
N SER A 44 -2.28 4.08 -9.99
CA SER A 44 -2.29 4.68 -11.33
C SER A 44 -3.03 6.01 -11.32
N ASP A 45 -4.17 6.05 -10.66
CA ASP A 45 -4.95 7.28 -10.58
C ASP A 45 -4.18 8.37 -9.84
N TYR A 46 -3.47 7.99 -8.79
CA TYR A 46 -2.67 8.93 -8.02
C TYR A 46 -1.63 9.60 -8.93
N TYR A 47 -1.00 8.84 -9.80
CA TYR A 47 0.01 9.36 -10.72
C TYR A 47 -0.57 9.80 -12.06
N ARG A 48 -1.89 9.68 -12.22
CA ARG A 48 -2.60 10.15 -13.42
C ARG A 48 -2.12 9.45 -14.69
N ILE A 49 -1.98 8.14 -14.60
CA ILE A 49 -1.65 7.33 -15.77
C ILE A 49 -2.71 6.24 -15.91
N PRO A 50 -2.94 5.74 -17.12
CA PRO A 50 -3.84 4.59 -17.28
C PRO A 50 -3.27 3.35 -16.60
N ASP A 51 -4.12 2.61 -15.91
CA ASP A 51 -3.65 1.44 -15.17
C ASP A 51 -3.08 0.36 -16.09
N VAL A 52 -3.53 0.31 -17.32
CA VAL A 52 -3.03 -0.67 -18.28
C VAL A 52 -1.52 -0.55 -18.47
N TYR A 53 -0.98 0.65 -18.30
CA TYR A 53 0.46 0.85 -18.46
C TYR A 53 1.28 0.17 -17.37
N ILE A 54 0.68 -0.07 -16.21
CA ILE A 54 1.37 -0.78 -15.13
C ILE A 54 1.64 -2.23 -15.54
N TYR A 55 0.68 -2.85 -16.24
CA TYR A 55 0.81 -4.23 -16.69
C TYR A 55 1.67 -4.38 -17.96
N ASN A 56 1.81 -3.29 -18.68
CA ASN A 56 2.45 -3.25 -19.99
C ASN A 56 3.97 -3.22 -19.80
N LYS A 57 4.72 -3.49 -20.82
CA LYS A 57 6.19 -3.53 -20.73
C LYS A 57 6.85 -2.26 -21.17
N THR A 58 6.11 -1.16 -21.17
CA THR A 58 6.68 0.11 -21.54
C THR A 58 7.75 0.56 -20.56
N ARG A 59 8.73 1.27 -21.04
CA ARG A 59 9.81 1.82 -20.23
C ARG A 59 9.72 3.33 -20.07
N ARG A 60 8.56 3.89 -20.33
CA ARG A 60 8.36 5.32 -20.16
C ARG A 60 8.61 5.70 -18.70
N LYS A 61 9.31 6.82 -18.52
CA LYS A 61 9.69 7.24 -17.18
C LYS A 61 8.49 7.51 -16.29
N ASP A 62 7.42 8.05 -16.87
CA ASP A 62 6.24 8.37 -16.10
C ASP A 62 5.47 7.13 -15.66
N VAL A 63 5.82 5.97 -16.19
CA VAL A 63 5.17 4.72 -15.85
C VAL A 63 6.05 3.85 -14.95
N VAL A 64 7.37 3.92 -15.15
CA VAL A 64 8.30 3.07 -14.43
C VAL A 64 8.22 3.31 -12.93
N LYS A 65 8.22 4.56 -12.51
CA LYS A 65 8.17 4.88 -11.08
C LYS A 65 6.88 4.38 -10.44
N PRO A 66 5.69 4.68 -10.98
CA PRO A 66 4.46 4.13 -10.39
C PRO A 66 4.45 2.62 -10.35
N ARG A 67 4.97 1.97 -11.38
CA ARG A 67 5.02 0.51 -11.41
C ARG A 67 5.89 -0.03 -10.29
N GLN A 68 7.05 0.57 -10.08
CA GLN A 68 7.93 0.15 -9.00
C GLN A 68 7.28 0.36 -7.64
N ILE A 69 6.53 1.44 -7.49
CA ILE A 69 5.82 1.70 -6.25
C ILE A 69 4.73 0.67 -6.01
N VAL A 70 4.03 0.26 -7.06
CA VAL A 70 3.04 -0.82 -6.93
C VAL A 70 3.72 -2.07 -6.39
N MET A 71 4.86 -2.45 -6.97
CA MET A 71 5.57 -3.64 -6.52
C MET A 71 6.02 -3.52 -5.08
N TYR A 72 6.50 -2.35 -4.71
CA TYR A 72 6.95 -2.11 -3.34
C TYR A 72 5.79 -2.25 -2.35
N ILE A 73 4.66 -1.62 -2.64
CA ILE A 73 3.52 -1.65 -1.74
C ILE A 73 2.92 -3.04 -1.64
N LEU A 74 2.82 -3.75 -2.76
CA LEU A 74 2.30 -5.11 -2.74
C LEU A 74 3.15 -6.01 -1.85
N ARG A 75 4.45 -5.83 -1.87
CA ARG A 75 5.33 -6.64 -1.03
C ARG A 75 5.37 -6.15 0.40
N GLU A 76 5.53 -4.85 0.58
CA GLU A 76 5.75 -4.30 1.92
C GLU A 76 4.48 -4.27 2.76
N ASP A 77 3.38 -3.85 2.16
CA ASP A 77 2.15 -3.65 2.92
C ASP A 77 1.22 -4.85 2.88
N PHE A 78 1.28 -5.64 1.83
CA PHE A 78 0.35 -6.76 1.65
C PHE A 78 1.04 -8.11 1.69
N ASP A 79 2.35 -8.10 1.82
CA ASP A 79 3.15 -9.33 2.00
C ASP A 79 2.92 -10.35 0.89
N ILE A 80 2.74 -9.87 -0.33
CA ILE A 80 2.57 -10.74 -1.47
C ILE A 80 3.95 -11.19 -1.95
N SER A 81 4.09 -12.44 -2.33
CA SER A 81 5.38 -12.97 -2.76
C SER A 81 5.86 -12.32 -4.05
N TYR A 82 7.16 -12.25 -4.22
CA TYR A 82 7.74 -11.66 -5.43
C TYR A 82 7.27 -12.37 -6.70
N PRO A 83 7.25 -13.71 -6.75
CA PRO A 83 6.75 -14.38 -7.96
C PRO A 83 5.30 -14.04 -8.27
N MET A 84 4.46 -13.94 -7.24
CA MET A 84 3.05 -13.61 -7.43
C MET A 84 2.90 -12.19 -7.96
N ILE A 85 3.68 -11.26 -7.41
CA ILE A 85 3.65 -9.88 -7.87
C ILE A 85 4.03 -9.82 -9.36
N GLY A 86 5.09 -10.49 -9.72
CA GLY A 86 5.53 -10.50 -11.12
C GLY A 86 4.49 -11.09 -12.04
N ASP A 87 3.89 -12.19 -11.61
CA ASP A 87 2.88 -12.87 -12.41
C ASP A 87 1.65 -11.98 -12.63
N ARG A 88 1.20 -11.31 -11.57
CA ARG A 88 0.00 -10.48 -11.65
C ARG A 88 0.23 -9.15 -12.34
N LEU A 89 1.48 -8.71 -12.45
CA LEU A 89 1.80 -7.45 -13.11
C LEU A 89 2.38 -7.67 -14.51
N GLY A 90 1.73 -8.53 -15.27
CA GLY A 90 2.10 -8.70 -16.67
C GLY A 90 3.12 -9.79 -16.93
N GLY A 91 3.27 -10.72 -15.99
CA GLY A 91 4.18 -11.84 -16.20
C GLY A 91 5.64 -11.44 -16.12
N ARG A 92 5.98 -10.60 -15.15
CA ARG A 92 7.37 -10.20 -14.97
C ARG A 92 8.13 -11.19 -14.12
N ASP A 93 9.42 -11.28 -14.39
CA ASP A 93 10.32 -12.11 -13.63
C ASP A 93 10.38 -11.60 -12.18
N HIS A 94 10.42 -12.52 -11.22
CA HIS A 94 10.46 -12.12 -9.81
C HIS A 94 11.72 -11.34 -9.48
N THR A 95 12.82 -11.56 -10.22
CA THR A 95 14.04 -10.79 -10.00
C THR A 95 13.80 -9.32 -10.29
N THR A 96 13.02 -9.00 -11.31
CA THR A 96 12.65 -7.64 -11.63
C THR A 96 11.87 -7.01 -10.48
N VAL A 97 10.97 -7.78 -9.88
CA VAL A 97 10.17 -7.29 -8.75
C VAL A 97 11.06 -7.01 -7.56
N ILE A 98 12.00 -7.92 -7.27
CA ILE A 98 12.92 -7.73 -6.16
C ILE A 98 13.74 -6.46 -6.35
N HIS A 99 14.26 -6.24 -7.55
CA HIS A 99 15.04 -5.03 -7.83
C HIS A 99 14.20 -3.77 -7.66
N SER A 100 12.96 -3.80 -8.10
CA SER A 100 12.07 -2.65 -7.96
C SER A 100 11.77 -2.37 -6.50
N TYR A 101 11.50 -3.40 -5.73
CA TYR A 101 11.25 -3.27 -4.30
C TYR A 101 12.47 -2.67 -3.59
N GLU A 102 13.65 -3.21 -3.86
CA GLU A 102 14.86 -2.73 -3.21
C GLU A 102 15.18 -1.29 -3.60
N LYS A 103 14.92 -0.94 -4.84
CA LYS A 103 15.16 0.41 -5.30
C LYS A 103 14.28 1.42 -4.56
N ILE A 104 12.99 1.15 -4.46
CA ILE A 104 12.09 2.05 -3.75
C ILE A 104 12.45 2.11 -2.27
N LYS A 105 12.73 0.96 -1.68
CA LYS A 105 13.10 0.91 -0.28
C LYS A 105 14.35 1.75 -0.01
N GLY A 106 15.33 1.66 -0.89
CA GLY A 106 16.54 2.46 -0.75
C GLY A 106 16.30 3.95 -0.93
N LEU A 107 15.47 4.31 -1.89
CA LEU A 107 15.18 5.72 -2.15
C LEU A 107 14.42 6.36 -1.00
N LEU A 108 13.62 5.60 -0.28
CA LEU A 108 12.84 6.15 0.82
C LEU A 108 13.71 6.69 1.95
N LYS A 109 14.96 6.25 2.03
CA LYS A 109 15.84 6.68 3.11
C LYS A 109 16.20 8.15 3.02
N ASP A 110 16.33 8.68 1.82
CA ASP A 110 16.71 10.08 1.67
C ASP A 110 15.88 10.84 0.66
N ASN A 111 14.65 10.40 0.41
CA ASN A 111 13.77 11.10 -0.51
C ASN A 111 12.46 11.42 0.20
N PRO A 112 12.37 12.58 0.86
CA PRO A 112 11.16 12.91 1.62
C PRO A 112 9.90 13.00 0.75
N GLN A 113 10.06 13.42 -0.50
CA GLN A 113 8.92 13.52 -1.38
C GLN A 113 8.35 12.15 -1.71
N LEU A 114 9.20 11.19 -2.01
CA LEU A 114 8.75 9.83 -2.28
C LEU A 114 8.08 9.25 -1.05
N SER A 115 8.66 9.50 0.11
CA SER A 115 8.09 9.04 1.36
C SER A 115 6.68 9.57 1.54
N ARG A 116 6.47 10.85 1.24
CA ARG A 116 5.16 11.47 1.35
C ARG A 116 4.17 10.88 0.35
N GLU A 117 4.62 10.65 -0.87
CA GLU A 117 3.76 10.05 -1.88
C GLU A 117 3.28 8.67 -1.45
N ILE A 118 4.18 7.88 -0.89
CA ILE A 118 3.82 6.54 -0.45
C ILE A 118 2.85 6.60 0.73
N GLU A 119 3.03 7.54 1.65
CA GLU A 119 2.09 7.69 2.74
C GLU A 119 0.71 8.11 2.23
N ASP A 120 0.65 9.00 1.26
CA ASP A 120 -0.61 9.39 0.66
C ASP A 120 -1.31 8.20 0.04
N ILE A 121 -0.56 7.37 -0.67
CA ILE A 121 -1.11 6.19 -1.31
C ILE A 121 -1.62 5.21 -0.25
N ARG A 122 -0.86 5.02 0.81
CA ARG A 122 -1.30 4.12 1.88
C ARG A 122 -2.62 4.55 2.48
N GLU A 123 -2.82 5.84 2.63
CA GLU A 123 -4.09 6.33 3.15
C GLU A 123 -5.24 6.02 2.21
N MET A 124 -4.99 6.04 0.93
CA MET A 124 -6.03 5.71 -0.04
C MET A 124 -6.36 4.23 -0.04
N LEU A 125 -5.44 3.39 0.39
CA LEU A 125 -5.63 1.95 0.40
C LEU A 125 -6.34 1.43 1.65
N ILE A 126 -6.52 2.26 2.62
CA ILE A 126 -7.24 1.90 3.85
C ILE A 126 -8.74 2.26 3.77
#